data_3166d707c3bcc960daae4cdb807648ff
#
_entry.id   3166d707c3bcc960daae4cdb807648ff
#
_cell.length_a   1.000
_cell.length_b   1.000
_cell.length_c   1.000
_cell.angle_alpha   90.00
_cell.angle_beta   90.00
_cell.angle_gamma   90.00
#
_symmetry.space_group_name_H-M   'P 1'
#
loop_
_entity.id
_entity.type
_entity.pdbx_description
1 polymer ?
#
loop_
_entity_poly.entity_id
_entity_poly.type
_entity_poly.pdbx_seq_one_letter_code
_entity_poly.pdbx_strand_id
1 'polypeptide(L)'
;FERLAYRRVEKDPRELVQVEVPFDRLYSDMAFAYIRQQDYVSARNALMQAVRWDPMNCNYRLDLAELFRALEDKQEWASLSFSVLERASDGKCAARAYANLGQYFLEPETENVSAAVGCARLALRLAPNDAHTTRLLNKIHTTYPDAADESDDHVMGELALQGVPTSPSAEIAICLIMCATDAASDGDKQEATRLTVRARDLVGE
;
A
#
# COMPACT_ATOMS: atom_id res chain seq x y z
N PHE A 1 12.04 10.04 9.64
CA PHE A 1 10.99 9.03 9.69
C PHE A 1 11.41 7.76 8.91
N GLU A 2 11.69 7.83 7.61
CA GLU A 2 11.90 6.67 6.73
C GLU A 2 12.99 5.70 7.25
N ARG A 3 14.11 6.22 7.77
CA ARG A 3 15.18 5.40 8.36
C ARG A 3 14.73 4.63 9.59
N LEU A 4 13.95 5.27 10.46
CA LEU A 4 13.44 4.65 11.67
C LEU A 4 12.41 3.56 11.32
N ALA A 5 11.45 3.89 10.47
CA ALA A 5 10.42 2.98 10.00
C ALA A 5 11.02 1.75 9.29
N TYR A 6 11.98 1.97 8.38
CA TYR A 6 12.68 0.89 7.69
C TYR A 6 13.34 -0.11 8.66
N ARG A 7 14.04 0.40 9.69
CA ARG A 7 14.67 -0.46 10.71
C ARG A 7 13.68 -1.26 11.54
N ARG A 8 12.44 -0.79 11.65
CA ARG A 8 11.38 -1.45 12.43
C ARG A 8 10.64 -2.53 11.65
N VAL A 9 10.44 -2.31 10.35
CA VAL A 9 9.64 -3.22 9.52
C VAL A 9 10.47 -4.25 8.75
N GLU A 10 11.76 -3.98 8.49
CA GLU A 10 12.62 -4.93 7.79
C GLU A 10 13.24 -5.94 8.74
N LYS A 11 13.27 -7.22 8.34
CA LYS A 11 13.87 -8.31 9.14
C LYS A 11 15.39 -8.21 9.23
N ASP A 12 16.04 -7.72 8.16
CA ASP A 12 17.49 -7.53 8.05
C ASP A 12 17.77 -6.14 7.46
N PRO A 13 17.57 -5.07 8.26
CA PRO A 13 17.64 -3.70 7.77
C PRO A 13 19.09 -3.31 7.47
N ARG A 14 19.33 -2.88 6.23
CA ARG A 14 20.58 -2.24 5.84
C ARG A 14 20.60 -0.79 6.29
N GLU A 15 21.76 -0.18 6.32
CA GLU A 15 21.86 1.25 6.57
C GLU A 15 21.30 2.03 5.37
N LEU A 16 20.33 2.90 5.62
CA LEU A 16 19.84 3.85 4.63
C LEU A 16 20.65 5.13 4.69
N VAL A 17 21.35 5.43 3.60
CA VAL A 17 22.12 6.66 3.42
C VAL A 17 21.39 7.56 2.44
N GLN A 18 21.14 8.80 2.85
CA GLN A 18 20.56 9.79 1.97
C GLN A 18 21.58 10.25 0.94
N VAL A 19 21.20 10.25 -0.33
CA VAL A 19 21.99 10.74 -1.44
C VAL A 19 21.31 11.99 -2.04
N GLU A 20 22.10 12.88 -2.64
CA GLU A 20 21.57 14.11 -3.26
C GLU A 20 20.83 13.83 -4.57
N VAL A 21 21.26 12.81 -5.31
CA VAL A 21 20.65 12.44 -6.58
C VAL A 21 19.41 11.57 -6.32
N PRO A 22 18.23 11.95 -6.82
CA PRO A 22 17.00 11.19 -6.61
C PRO A 22 16.91 9.98 -7.55
N PHE A 23 17.76 8.98 -7.34
CA PHE A 23 17.83 7.77 -8.18
C PHE A 23 16.50 7.01 -8.23
N ASP A 24 15.76 6.98 -7.13
CA ASP A 24 14.42 6.41 -7.03
C ASP A 24 13.47 7.00 -8.08
N ARG A 25 13.43 8.33 -8.18
CA ARG A 25 12.58 9.05 -9.16
C ARG A 25 13.06 8.82 -10.59
N LEU A 26 14.38 8.85 -10.83
CA LEU A 26 14.93 8.59 -12.15
C LEU A 26 14.54 7.20 -12.65
N TYR A 27 14.64 6.18 -11.81
CA TYR A 27 14.22 4.82 -12.16
C TYR A 27 12.70 4.71 -12.36
N SER A 28 11.91 5.40 -11.56
CA SER A 28 10.46 5.47 -11.75
C SER A 28 10.10 6.12 -13.09
N ASP A 29 10.70 7.25 -13.45
CA ASP A 29 10.47 7.92 -14.73
C ASP A 29 10.89 7.05 -15.91
N MET A 30 12.03 6.34 -15.79
CA MET A 30 12.46 5.35 -16.78
C MET A 30 11.44 4.22 -16.95
N ALA A 31 10.90 3.71 -15.85
CA ALA A 31 9.90 2.65 -15.90
C ALA A 31 8.64 3.09 -16.66
N PHE A 32 8.14 4.30 -16.41
CA PHE A 32 6.99 4.84 -17.15
C PHE A 32 7.31 5.08 -18.64
N ALA A 33 8.57 5.42 -18.97
CA ALA A 33 9.01 5.51 -20.36
C ALA A 33 9.00 4.13 -21.05
N TYR A 34 9.48 3.09 -20.37
CA TYR A 34 9.44 1.71 -20.87
C TYR A 34 8.02 1.17 -21.02
N ILE A 35 7.12 1.46 -20.07
CA ILE A 35 5.69 1.08 -20.16
C ILE A 35 5.06 1.67 -21.43
N ARG A 36 5.33 2.95 -21.75
CA ARG A 36 4.84 3.58 -22.98
C ARG A 36 5.38 2.92 -24.26
N GLN A 37 6.56 2.31 -24.18
CA GLN A 37 7.17 1.55 -25.27
C GLN A 37 6.76 0.06 -25.27
N GLN A 38 5.91 -0.36 -24.33
CA GLN A 38 5.52 -1.75 -24.12
C GLN A 38 6.69 -2.68 -23.76
N ASP A 39 7.82 -2.13 -23.33
CA ASP A 39 8.96 -2.89 -22.78
C ASP A 39 8.74 -3.14 -21.28
N TYR A 40 7.89 -4.10 -20.98
CA TYR A 40 7.51 -4.42 -19.61
C TYR A 40 8.65 -5.06 -18.81
N VAL A 41 9.60 -5.71 -19.47
CA VAL A 41 10.78 -6.30 -18.80
C VAL A 41 11.67 -5.20 -18.25
N SER A 42 12.01 -4.22 -19.07
CA SER A 42 12.82 -3.06 -18.64
C SER A 42 12.07 -2.21 -17.62
N ALA A 43 10.75 -2.02 -17.79
CA ALA A 43 9.89 -1.32 -16.83
C ALA A 43 9.93 -1.98 -15.44
N ARG A 44 9.75 -3.31 -15.37
CA ARG A 44 9.85 -4.07 -14.12
C ARG A 44 11.21 -3.88 -13.45
N ASN A 45 12.30 -4.03 -14.22
CA ASN A 45 13.64 -3.89 -13.67
C ASN A 45 13.89 -2.47 -13.13
N ALA A 46 13.40 -1.44 -13.82
CA ALA A 46 13.48 -0.06 -13.37
C ALA A 46 12.67 0.19 -12.08
N LEU A 47 11.41 -0.28 -11.99
CA LEU A 47 10.62 -0.17 -10.76
C LEU A 47 11.25 -0.92 -9.59
N MET A 48 11.84 -2.10 -9.83
CA MET A 48 12.59 -2.82 -8.79
C MET A 48 13.78 -1.99 -8.26
N GLN A 49 14.46 -1.24 -9.13
CA GLN A 49 15.51 -0.31 -8.69
C GLN A 49 14.92 0.87 -7.91
N ALA A 50 13.79 1.46 -8.34
CA ALA A 50 13.13 2.51 -7.58
C ALA A 50 12.78 2.06 -6.14
N VAL A 51 12.19 0.87 -5.99
CA VAL A 51 11.93 0.25 -4.66
C VAL A 51 13.22 0.02 -3.86
N ARG A 52 14.32 -0.33 -4.52
CA ARG A 52 15.62 -0.55 -3.85
C ARG A 52 16.22 0.76 -3.33
N TRP A 53 16.08 1.86 -4.08
CA TRP A 53 16.59 3.17 -3.71
C TRP A 53 15.75 3.85 -2.63
N ASP A 54 14.42 3.69 -2.68
CA ASP A 54 13.51 4.16 -1.63
C ASP A 54 12.55 3.03 -1.19
N PRO A 55 13.00 2.17 -0.27
CA PRO A 55 12.25 0.99 0.14
C PRO A 55 10.99 1.32 0.96
N MET A 56 10.87 2.53 1.49
CA MET A 56 9.71 2.97 2.26
C MET A 56 8.66 3.68 1.42
N ASN A 57 8.96 4.00 0.16
CA ASN A 57 8.00 4.61 -0.75
C ASN A 57 7.05 3.56 -1.33
N CYS A 58 5.88 3.47 -0.73
CA CYS A 58 4.88 2.49 -1.12
C CYS A 58 4.33 2.68 -2.53
N ASN A 59 4.43 3.89 -3.12
CA ASN A 59 3.97 4.11 -4.49
C ASN A 59 4.75 3.27 -5.49
N TYR A 60 6.07 3.15 -5.35
CA TYR A 60 6.88 2.32 -6.25
C TYR A 60 6.52 0.82 -6.18
N ARG A 61 6.16 0.34 -4.98
CA ARG A 61 5.65 -1.04 -4.82
C ARG A 61 4.28 -1.21 -5.46
N LEU A 62 3.40 -0.23 -5.32
CA LEU A 62 2.08 -0.24 -5.94
C LEU A 62 2.16 -0.16 -7.46
N ASP A 63 3.07 0.66 -8.01
CA ASP A 63 3.28 0.75 -9.45
C ASP A 63 3.87 -0.55 -10.01
N LEU A 64 4.78 -1.19 -9.26
CA LEU A 64 5.31 -2.52 -9.61
C LEU A 64 4.21 -3.59 -9.52
N ALA A 65 3.35 -3.55 -8.51
CA ALA A 65 2.20 -4.44 -8.37
C ALA A 65 1.25 -4.31 -9.58
N GLU A 66 0.92 -3.08 -10.00
CA GLU A 66 0.08 -2.86 -11.19
C GLU A 66 0.73 -3.39 -12.48
N LEU A 67 2.06 -3.31 -12.59
CA LEU A 67 2.78 -3.89 -13.72
C LEU A 67 2.66 -5.42 -13.72
N PHE A 68 2.81 -6.08 -12.56
CA PHE A 68 2.64 -7.53 -12.46
C PHE A 68 1.18 -7.95 -12.73
N ARG A 69 0.20 -7.16 -12.28
CA ARG A 69 -1.20 -7.37 -12.64
C ARG A 69 -1.42 -7.32 -14.15
N ALA A 70 -0.80 -6.34 -14.85
CA ALA A 70 -0.89 -6.23 -16.30
C ALA A 70 -0.17 -7.37 -17.05
N LEU A 71 0.81 -8.00 -16.41
CA LEU A 71 1.53 -9.19 -16.89
C LEU A 71 0.87 -10.50 -16.48
N GLU A 72 -0.31 -10.45 -15.84
CA GLU A 72 -1.06 -11.60 -15.33
C GLU A 72 -0.32 -12.41 -14.25
N ASP A 73 0.73 -11.86 -13.63
CA ASP A 73 1.40 -12.45 -12.48
C ASP A 73 0.66 -12.06 -11.19
N LYS A 74 -0.39 -12.84 -10.91
CA LYS A 74 -1.31 -12.57 -9.80
C LYS A 74 -0.63 -12.75 -8.43
N GLN A 75 0.36 -13.65 -8.32
CA GLN A 75 1.05 -13.91 -7.05
C GLN A 75 1.94 -12.74 -6.66
N GLU A 76 2.76 -12.23 -7.59
CA GLU A 76 3.61 -11.06 -7.32
C GLU A 76 2.77 -9.79 -7.10
N TRP A 77 1.66 -9.63 -7.83
CA TRP A 77 0.71 -8.55 -7.59
C TRP A 77 0.16 -8.55 -6.16
N ALA A 78 -0.32 -9.69 -5.66
CA ALA A 78 -0.81 -9.84 -4.30
C ALA A 78 0.31 -9.64 -3.28
N SER A 79 1.47 -10.29 -3.46
CA SER A 79 2.63 -10.20 -2.56
C SER A 79 3.10 -8.77 -2.35
N LEU A 80 3.23 -7.99 -3.44
CA LEU A 80 3.59 -6.58 -3.37
C LEU A 80 2.53 -5.75 -2.64
N SER A 81 1.25 -6.01 -2.89
CA SER A 81 0.15 -5.32 -2.22
C SER A 81 0.13 -5.63 -0.71
N PHE A 82 0.37 -6.88 -0.29
CA PHE A 82 0.58 -7.23 1.12
C PHE A 82 1.76 -6.45 1.72
N SER A 83 2.90 -6.41 1.01
CA SER A 83 4.10 -5.72 1.50
C SER A 83 3.90 -4.22 1.70
N VAL A 84 2.96 -3.60 0.98
CA VAL A 84 2.56 -2.21 1.18
C VAL A 84 1.85 -2.02 2.51
N LEU A 85 0.94 -2.93 2.91
CA LEU A 85 0.22 -2.81 4.17
C LEU A 85 1.15 -2.82 5.40
N GLU A 86 2.28 -3.52 5.30
CA GLU A 86 3.29 -3.53 6.37
C GLU A 86 4.08 -2.20 6.47
N ARG A 87 4.14 -1.41 5.38
CA ARG A 87 5.04 -0.26 5.23
C ARG A 87 4.31 1.07 5.00
N ALA A 88 3.02 1.02 4.68
CA ALA A 88 2.26 2.23 4.38
C ALA A 88 2.27 3.20 5.55
N SER A 89 2.63 4.43 5.25
CA SER A 89 2.69 5.55 6.19
C SER A 89 1.64 6.62 5.89
N ASP A 90 0.72 6.32 5.00
CA ASP A 90 -0.44 7.14 4.67
C ASP A 90 -1.63 6.27 4.24
N GLY A 91 -2.84 6.79 4.48
CA GLY A 91 -4.09 6.06 4.21
C GLY A 91 -4.34 5.78 2.74
N LYS A 92 -3.86 6.61 1.81
CA LYS A 92 -4.08 6.43 0.37
C LYS A 92 -3.33 5.21 -0.17
N CYS A 93 -2.06 5.05 0.20
CA CYS A 93 -1.27 3.88 -0.17
C CYS A 93 -1.87 2.60 0.41
N ALA A 94 -2.28 2.62 1.69
CA ALA A 94 -2.92 1.48 2.31
C ALA A 94 -4.27 1.14 1.63
N ALA A 95 -5.11 2.15 1.34
CA ALA A 95 -6.37 1.95 0.63
C ALA A 95 -6.17 1.31 -0.76
N ARG A 96 -5.18 1.79 -1.52
CA ARG A 96 -4.85 1.21 -2.83
C ARG A 96 -4.39 -0.24 -2.72
N ALA A 97 -3.60 -0.58 -1.68
CA ALA A 97 -3.18 -1.95 -1.42
C ALA A 97 -4.37 -2.86 -1.05
N TYR A 98 -5.27 -2.40 -0.19
CA TYR A 98 -6.52 -3.13 0.09
C TYR A 98 -7.38 -3.29 -1.17
N ALA A 99 -7.52 -2.26 -1.99
CA ALA A 99 -8.28 -2.36 -3.23
C ALA A 99 -7.66 -3.39 -4.21
N ASN A 100 -6.34 -3.47 -4.29
CA ASN A 100 -5.64 -4.47 -5.08
C ASN A 100 -5.91 -5.89 -4.56
N LEU A 101 -5.79 -6.10 -3.24
CA LEU A 101 -6.06 -7.40 -2.61
C LEU A 101 -7.54 -7.80 -2.76
N GLY A 102 -8.46 -6.85 -2.60
CA GLY A 102 -9.87 -7.11 -2.85
C GLY A 102 -10.15 -7.55 -4.29
N GLN A 103 -9.48 -6.95 -5.28
CA GLN A 103 -9.58 -7.42 -6.66
C GLN A 103 -8.96 -8.81 -6.85
N TYR A 104 -7.82 -9.08 -6.20
CA TYR A 104 -7.18 -10.40 -6.21
C TYR A 104 -8.09 -11.50 -5.65
N PHE A 105 -8.81 -11.21 -4.56
CA PHE A 105 -9.79 -12.15 -3.99
C PHE A 105 -11.07 -12.33 -4.85
N LEU A 106 -11.27 -11.55 -5.89
CA LEU A 106 -12.32 -11.74 -6.88
C LEU A 106 -11.83 -12.46 -8.15
N GLU A 107 -10.56 -12.87 -8.20
CA GLU A 107 -10.05 -13.70 -9.30
C GLU A 107 -10.54 -15.15 -9.15
N PRO A 108 -10.84 -15.86 -10.26
CA PRO A 108 -11.43 -17.21 -10.21
C PRO A 108 -10.60 -18.23 -9.41
N GLU A 109 -9.28 -18.07 -9.39
CA GLU A 109 -8.37 -19.01 -8.72
C GLU A 109 -8.29 -18.80 -7.21
N THR A 110 -8.69 -17.62 -6.73
CA THR A 110 -8.57 -17.21 -5.33
C THR A 110 -9.91 -16.81 -4.72
N GLU A 111 -11.01 -17.07 -5.43
CA GLU A 111 -12.33 -16.54 -5.13
C GLU A 111 -12.69 -16.61 -3.64
N ASN A 112 -12.65 -15.46 -2.99
CA ASN A 112 -13.12 -15.22 -1.62
C ASN A 112 -13.81 -13.88 -1.56
N VAL A 113 -15.11 -13.89 -1.83
CA VAL A 113 -15.91 -12.67 -1.96
C VAL A 113 -15.98 -11.92 -0.63
N SER A 114 -16.09 -12.63 0.50
CA SER A 114 -16.14 -12.01 1.84
C SER A 114 -14.84 -11.27 2.17
N ALA A 115 -13.67 -11.86 1.82
CA ALA A 115 -12.38 -11.17 1.96
C ALA A 115 -12.30 -9.93 1.04
N ALA A 116 -12.84 -10.00 -0.18
CA ALA A 116 -12.91 -8.86 -1.09
C ALA A 116 -13.77 -7.72 -0.53
N VAL A 117 -14.92 -8.05 0.07
CA VAL A 117 -15.78 -7.07 0.76
C VAL A 117 -15.06 -6.42 1.94
N GLY A 118 -14.37 -7.22 2.77
CA GLY A 118 -13.57 -6.71 3.87
C GLY A 118 -12.47 -5.73 3.40
N CYS A 119 -11.73 -6.09 2.35
CA CYS A 119 -10.76 -5.21 1.73
C CYS A 119 -11.40 -3.90 1.22
N ALA A 120 -12.57 -3.99 0.56
CA ALA A 120 -13.26 -2.81 0.04
C ALA A 120 -13.70 -1.86 1.17
N ARG A 121 -14.19 -2.39 2.30
CA ARG A 121 -14.57 -1.59 3.47
C ARG A 121 -13.36 -0.90 4.11
N LEU A 122 -12.24 -1.60 4.25
CA LEU A 122 -11.00 -1.01 4.77
C LEU A 122 -10.46 0.08 3.83
N ALA A 123 -10.44 -0.17 2.52
CA ALA A 123 -10.04 0.82 1.53
C ALA A 123 -10.94 2.07 1.56
N LEU A 124 -12.26 1.87 1.64
CA LEU A 124 -13.23 2.98 1.70
C LEU A 124 -13.05 3.85 2.95
N ARG A 125 -12.78 3.22 4.10
CA ARG A 125 -12.51 3.94 5.36
C ARG A 125 -11.29 4.83 5.28
N LEU A 126 -10.21 4.34 4.62
CA LEU A 126 -8.94 5.06 4.52
C LEU A 126 -8.93 6.12 3.41
N ALA A 127 -9.62 5.87 2.31
CA ALA A 127 -9.68 6.78 1.16
C ALA A 127 -11.05 6.71 0.46
N PRO A 128 -12.08 7.41 0.97
CA PRO A 128 -13.46 7.30 0.47
C PRO A 128 -13.65 7.65 -1.01
N ASN A 129 -12.76 8.49 -1.56
CA ASN A 129 -12.85 8.99 -2.94
C ASN A 129 -11.81 8.35 -3.88
N ASP A 130 -11.18 7.25 -3.46
CA ASP A 130 -10.18 6.58 -4.30
C ASP A 130 -10.83 5.83 -5.47
N ALA A 131 -10.26 6.01 -6.67
CA ALA A 131 -10.81 5.40 -7.89
C ALA A 131 -10.65 3.86 -7.93
N HIS A 132 -9.62 3.31 -7.28
CA HIS A 132 -9.41 1.87 -7.19
C HIS A 132 -10.46 1.24 -6.27
N THR A 133 -10.70 1.86 -5.13
CA THR A 133 -11.75 1.48 -4.18
C THR A 133 -13.13 1.53 -4.82
N THR A 134 -13.44 2.61 -5.55
CA THR A 134 -14.73 2.76 -6.26
C THR A 134 -14.93 1.66 -7.29
N ARG A 135 -13.89 1.31 -8.06
CA ARG A 135 -13.96 0.21 -9.04
C ARG A 135 -14.20 -1.15 -8.37
N LEU A 136 -13.53 -1.43 -7.26
CA LEU A 136 -13.73 -2.66 -6.50
C LEU A 136 -15.16 -2.77 -5.97
N LEU A 137 -15.69 -1.71 -5.34
CA LEU A 137 -17.06 -1.66 -4.83
C LEU A 137 -18.07 -1.89 -5.94
N ASN A 138 -17.93 -1.22 -7.09
CA ASN A 138 -18.81 -1.41 -8.24
C ASN A 138 -18.76 -2.86 -8.76
N LYS A 139 -17.58 -3.48 -8.81
CA LYS A 139 -17.46 -4.89 -9.21
C LYS A 139 -18.17 -5.82 -8.23
N ILE A 140 -18.02 -5.61 -6.91
CA ILE A 140 -18.71 -6.39 -5.88
C ILE A 140 -20.22 -6.22 -6.03
N HIS A 141 -20.74 -5.00 -6.06
CA HIS A 141 -22.17 -4.73 -6.17
C HIS A 141 -22.82 -5.31 -7.42
N THR A 142 -22.10 -5.31 -8.54
CA THR A 142 -22.66 -5.83 -9.80
C THR A 142 -22.60 -7.34 -9.92
N THR A 143 -21.57 -7.96 -9.36
CA THR A 143 -21.31 -9.40 -9.52
C THR A 143 -21.83 -10.21 -8.34
N TYR A 144 -21.76 -9.65 -7.12
CA TYR A 144 -22.08 -10.32 -5.85
C TYR A 144 -22.94 -9.42 -4.96
N PRO A 145 -24.18 -9.05 -5.37
CA PRO A 145 -25.00 -8.08 -4.66
C PRO A 145 -25.29 -8.48 -3.21
N ASP A 146 -25.51 -9.77 -2.95
CA ASP A 146 -25.82 -10.28 -1.62
C ASP A 146 -24.63 -10.21 -0.64
N ALA A 147 -23.41 -10.20 -1.13
CA ALA A 147 -22.22 -10.11 -0.30
C ALA A 147 -21.99 -8.72 0.30
N ALA A 148 -22.61 -7.68 -0.26
CA ALA A 148 -22.52 -6.32 0.26
C ALA A 148 -23.10 -6.18 1.68
N ASP A 149 -24.05 -7.04 2.05
CA ASP A 149 -24.77 -7.02 3.33
C ASP A 149 -24.13 -7.92 4.41
N GLU A 150 -23.00 -8.57 4.14
CA GLU A 150 -22.29 -9.37 5.12
C GLU A 150 -21.88 -8.54 6.35
N SER A 151 -21.89 -9.17 7.56
CA SER A 151 -21.51 -8.48 8.79
C SER A 151 -20.03 -8.14 8.82
N ASP A 152 -19.65 -7.04 9.51
CA ASP A 152 -18.25 -6.65 9.66
C ASP A 152 -17.43 -7.73 10.36
N ASP A 153 -17.98 -8.40 11.38
CA ASP A 153 -17.28 -9.46 12.11
C ASP A 153 -16.93 -10.62 11.18
N HIS A 154 -17.83 -10.98 10.27
CA HIS A 154 -17.59 -12.06 9.31
C HIS A 154 -16.49 -11.69 8.31
N VAL A 155 -16.61 -10.55 7.65
CA VAL A 155 -15.62 -10.14 6.64
C VAL A 155 -14.24 -9.86 7.23
N MET A 156 -14.16 -9.34 8.46
CA MET A 156 -12.87 -9.15 9.17
C MET A 156 -12.29 -10.49 9.61
N GLY A 157 -13.11 -11.46 9.99
CA GLY A 157 -12.68 -12.84 10.26
C GLY A 157 -12.08 -13.50 9.03
N GLU A 158 -12.71 -13.34 7.85
CA GLU A 158 -12.19 -13.85 6.59
C GLU A 158 -10.85 -13.21 6.20
N LEU A 159 -10.71 -11.88 6.39
CA LEU A 159 -9.42 -11.22 6.17
C LEU A 159 -8.32 -11.78 7.06
N ALA A 160 -8.61 -12.04 8.33
CA ALA A 160 -7.65 -12.63 9.26
C ALA A 160 -7.21 -14.03 8.82
N LEU A 161 -8.13 -14.86 8.31
CA LEU A 161 -7.84 -16.19 7.75
C LEU A 161 -6.93 -16.11 6.52
N GLN A 162 -7.07 -15.06 5.71
CA GLN A 162 -6.22 -14.80 4.56
C GLN A 162 -4.89 -14.10 4.92
N GLY A 163 -4.65 -13.81 6.20
CA GLY A 163 -3.46 -13.10 6.68
C GLY A 163 -3.43 -11.62 6.29
N VAL A 164 -4.57 -11.03 5.88
CA VAL A 164 -4.66 -9.61 5.58
C VAL A 164 -4.79 -8.81 6.88
N PRO A 165 -3.88 -7.86 7.16
CA PRO A 165 -4.02 -6.99 8.34
C PRO A 165 -5.33 -6.19 8.27
N THR A 166 -6.07 -6.12 9.36
CA THR A 166 -7.31 -5.33 9.46
C THR A 166 -7.08 -3.93 10.06
N SER A 167 -5.85 -3.63 10.41
CA SER A 167 -5.40 -2.34 10.93
C SER A 167 -4.04 -1.96 10.34
N PRO A 168 -3.70 -0.67 10.33
CA PRO A 168 -2.37 -0.21 9.92
C PRO A 168 -1.25 -0.82 10.78
N SER A 169 -0.04 -0.84 10.21
CA SER A 169 1.14 -1.28 10.96
C SER A 169 1.37 -0.40 12.19
N ALA A 170 1.29 -1.00 13.38
CA ALA A 170 1.54 -0.32 14.65
C ALA A 170 2.96 0.26 14.71
N GLU A 171 3.94 -0.43 14.14
CA GLU A 171 5.33 0.04 14.06
C GLU A 171 5.45 1.32 13.25
N ILE A 172 4.76 1.43 12.12
CA ILE A 172 4.73 2.65 11.30
C ILE A 172 4.04 3.79 12.04
N ALA A 173 2.89 3.53 12.68
CA ALA A 173 2.17 4.54 13.44
C ALA A 173 3.02 5.08 14.62
N ILE A 174 3.69 4.20 15.35
CA ILE A 174 4.61 4.58 16.43
C ILE A 174 5.76 5.43 15.87
N CYS A 175 6.38 5.04 14.76
CA CYS A 175 7.46 5.83 14.15
C CYS A 175 7.00 7.23 13.72
N LEU A 176 5.79 7.36 13.16
CA LEU A 176 5.23 8.67 12.80
C LEU A 176 5.05 9.56 14.02
N ILE A 177 4.49 9.02 15.11
CA ILE A 177 4.26 9.77 16.36
C ILE A 177 5.59 10.16 17.01
N MET A 178 6.56 9.24 17.09
CA MET A 178 7.89 9.53 17.64
C MET A 178 8.58 10.66 16.87
N CYS A 179 8.66 10.55 15.55
CA CYS A 179 9.28 11.58 14.74
C CYS A 179 8.52 12.92 14.77
N ALA A 180 7.18 12.90 14.91
CA ALA A 180 6.38 14.12 15.09
C ALA A 180 6.71 14.81 16.43
N THR A 181 6.91 14.00 17.49
CA THR A 181 7.28 14.52 18.83
C THR A 181 8.68 15.13 18.82
N ASP A 182 9.64 14.45 18.18
CA ASP A 182 11.02 14.94 18.03
C ASP A 182 11.03 16.26 17.24
N ALA A 183 10.35 16.33 16.09
CA ALA A 183 10.23 17.54 15.28
C ALA A 183 9.59 18.70 16.06
N ALA A 184 8.56 18.42 16.87
CA ALA A 184 7.94 19.44 17.73
C ALA A 184 8.92 19.96 18.79
N SER A 185 9.72 19.08 19.39
CA SER A 185 10.73 19.42 20.38
C SER A 185 11.87 20.25 19.81
N ASP A 186 12.24 20.00 18.54
CA ASP A 186 13.25 20.76 17.80
C ASP A 186 12.69 22.09 17.23
N GLY A 187 11.40 22.35 17.41
CA GLY A 187 10.73 23.56 16.95
C GLY A 187 10.28 23.52 15.49
N ASP A 188 10.45 22.40 14.79
CA ASP A 188 9.94 22.19 13.41
C ASP A 188 8.45 21.84 13.42
N LYS A 189 7.62 22.89 13.58
CA LYS A 189 6.17 22.77 13.62
C LYS A 189 5.57 22.21 12.32
N GLN A 190 6.21 22.52 11.18
CA GLN A 190 5.71 22.09 9.88
C GLN A 190 5.86 20.57 9.74
N GLU A 191 7.02 20.04 10.04
CA GLU A 191 7.27 18.60 9.99
C GLU A 191 6.45 17.85 11.03
N ALA A 192 6.37 18.37 12.28
CA ALA A 192 5.53 17.80 13.33
C ALA A 192 4.06 17.68 12.90
N THR A 193 3.51 18.74 12.29
CA THR A 193 2.13 18.73 11.77
C THR A 193 1.98 17.72 10.64
N ARG A 194 2.91 17.69 9.68
CA ARG A 194 2.90 16.75 8.54
C ARG A 194 2.86 15.31 8.99
N LEU A 195 3.71 14.92 9.95
CA LEU A 195 3.78 13.57 10.47
C LEU A 195 2.55 13.19 11.30
N THR A 196 2.01 14.14 12.09
CA THR A 196 0.78 13.92 12.86
C THR A 196 -0.41 13.68 11.95
N VAL A 197 -0.56 14.47 10.89
CA VAL A 197 -1.64 14.29 9.89
C VAL A 197 -1.51 12.93 9.22
N ARG A 198 -0.30 12.53 8.81
CA ARG A 198 -0.07 11.19 8.24
C ARG A 198 -0.45 10.06 9.19
N ALA A 199 -0.09 10.19 10.48
CA ALA A 199 -0.46 9.18 11.48
C ALA A 199 -1.97 9.06 11.65
N ARG A 200 -2.70 10.19 11.68
CA ARG A 200 -4.16 10.23 11.76
C ARG A 200 -4.80 9.62 10.52
N ASP A 201 -4.38 10.05 9.33
CA ASP A 201 -4.93 9.56 8.06
C ASP A 201 -4.66 8.04 7.87
N LEU A 202 -3.57 7.53 8.44
CA LEU A 202 -3.24 6.11 8.39
C LEU A 202 -4.23 5.26 9.21
N VAL A 203 -4.79 5.78 10.29
CA VAL A 203 -5.79 5.06 11.10
C VAL A 203 -7.24 5.33 10.67
N GLY A 204 -7.45 6.20 9.68
CA GLY A 204 -8.76 6.50 9.10
C GLY A 204 -9.60 7.43 9.96
N GLU A 205 -8.96 8.41 10.62
CA GLU A 205 -9.60 9.45 11.46
C GLU A 205 -9.58 10.84 10.80
#